data_a31660abf98027e9908a98ac764adcce
#
_entry.id   a31660abf98027e9908a98ac764adcce
#
_cell.length_a   1.000
_cell.length_b   1.000
_cell.length_c   1.000
_cell.angle_alpha   90.00
_cell.angle_beta   90.00
_cell.angle_gamma   90.00
#
_symmetry.space_group_name_H-M   'P 1'
#
loop_
_entity.id
_entity.type
_entity.pdbx_description
1 polymer ?
#
loop_
_entity_poly.entity_id
_entity_poly.type
_entity_poly.pdbx_seq_one_letter_code
_entity_poly.pdbx_strand_id
1 'polypeptide(L)'
;MGILSGNPQKEPMHYGEVYGVYMQLAAAKAALDGYQVYANHVGDKDLKEFIKDVIITTIKPAIKEMEELLLANDIVVPPTPAERPEVDIEQIPVGARFQDAQGAYALA
;
A
#
# COMPACT_ATOMS: atom_id res chain seq x y z
N MET A 1 -10.46 -19.03 11.86
CA MET A 1 -9.70 -18.73 11.18
C MET A 1 -9.79 -17.59 10.38
N GLY A 2 -8.91 -17.13 10.03
CA GLY A 2 -8.91 -16.01 9.28
C GLY A 2 -9.23 -16.20 7.83
N ILE A 3 -9.50 -15.11 7.19
CA ILE A 3 -9.78 -15.10 5.77
C ILE A 3 -8.61 -15.67 5.01
N LEU A 4 -7.40 -15.38 5.46
CA LEU A 4 -6.19 -15.76 4.75
C LEU A 4 -5.66 -17.12 5.19
N SER A 5 -6.27 -17.77 6.16
CA SER A 5 -5.79 -19.07 6.62
C SER A 5 -6.96 -19.95 7.00
N GLY A 6 -6.95 -21.16 6.62
CA GLY A 6 -7.90 -22.15 7.05
C GLY A 6 -9.28 -22.05 6.40
N ASN A 7 -9.55 -21.05 5.60
CA ASN A 7 -10.83 -21.02 4.91
C ASN A 7 -10.84 -22.07 3.82
N PRO A 8 -11.79 -23.01 3.84
CA PRO A 8 -11.86 -24.04 2.80
C PRO A 8 -11.98 -23.40 1.43
N GLN A 9 -11.20 -23.90 0.50
CA GLN A 9 -11.14 -23.38 -0.87
C GLN A 9 -12.47 -23.41 -1.58
N LYS A 10 -13.35 -24.29 -1.14
CA LYS A 10 -14.61 -24.54 -1.82
C LYS A 10 -15.75 -23.67 -1.34
N GLU A 11 -15.57 -22.99 -0.23
CA GLU A 11 -16.62 -22.13 0.31
C GLU A 11 -16.45 -20.71 -0.17
N PRO A 12 -17.51 -20.09 -0.70
CA PRO A 12 -17.45 -18.68 -1.05
C PRO A 12 -17.32 -17.83 0.21
N MET A 13 -16.74 -16.66 0.06
CA MET A 13 -16.63 -15.68 1.15
C MET A 13 -18.02 -15.13 1.47
N HIS A 14 -18.24 -14.87 2.75
CA HIS A 14 -19.44 -14.16 3.18
C HIS A 14 -19.33 -12.66 2.88
N TYR A 15 -20.46 -11.98 2.79
CA TYR A 15 -20.49 -10.55 2.52
C TYR A 15 -19.62 -9.73 3.46
N GLY A 16 -19.65 -10.04 4.76
CA GLY A 16 -18.82 -9.34 5.72
C GLY A 16 -17.34 -9.51 5.46
N GLU A 17 -16.92 -10.70 5.07
CA GLU A 17 -15.53 -10.98 4.72
C GLU A 17 -15.13 -10.26 3.43
N VAL A 18 -15.98 -10.30 2.42
CA VAL A 18 -15.74 -9.62 1.14
C VAL A 18 -15.58 -8.12 1.38
N TYR A 19 -16.49 -7.53 2.14
CA TYR A 19 -16.44 -6.11 2.45
C TYR A 19 -15.16 -5.74 3.19
N GLY A 20 -14.80 -6.55 4.20
CA GLY A 20 -13.60 -6.32 4.99
C GLY A 20 -12.32 -6.37 4.15
N VAL A 21 -12.18 -7.39 3.32
CA VAL A 21 -11.01 -7.52 2.45
C VAL A 21 -10.97 -6.41 1.41
N TYR A 22 -12.12 -6.10 0.81
CA TYR A 22 -12.20 -5.03 -0.19
C TYR A 22 -11.77 -3.69 0.39
N MET A 23 -12.26 -3.35 1.60
CA MET A 23 -11.91 -2.09 2.23
C MET A 23 -10.45 -2.05 2.66
N GLN A 24 -9.89 -3.16 3.12
CA GLN A 24 -8.46 -3.25 3.44
C GLN A 24 -7.61 -3.07 2.18
N LEU A 25 -8.01 -3.68 1.08
CA LEU A 25 -7.30 -3.54 -0.18
C LEU A 25 -7.34 -2.10 -0.67
N ALA A 26 -8.50 -1.45 -0.62
CA ALA A 26 -8.62 -0.05 -1.01
C ALA A 26 -7.73 0.85 -0.15
N ALA A 27 -7.71 0.61 1.17
CA ALA A 27 -6.84 1.35 2.09
C ALA A 27 -5.36 1.10 1.81
N ALA A 28 -4.98 -0.13 1.50
CA ALA A 28 -3.59 -0.47 1.18
C ALA A 28 -3.14 0.20 -0.12
N LYS A 29 -4.00 0.25 -1.12
CA LYS A 29 -3.69 0.96 -2.38
C LYS A 29 -3.54 2.46 -2.16
N ALA A 30 -4.37 3.05 -1.32
CA ALA A 30 -4.24 4.45 -0.95
C ALA A 30 -2.94 4.71 -0.17
N ALA A 31 -2.58 3.80 0.73
CA ALA A 31 -1.34 3.89 1.50
C ALA A 31 -0.12 3.78 0.58
N LEU A 32 -0.16 2.91 -0.42
CA LEU A 32 0.91 2.79 -1.41
C LEU A 32 1.15 4.13 -2.11
N ASP A 33 0.10 4.76 -2.57
CA ASP A 33 0.20 6.07 -3.23
C ASP A 33 0.79 7.12 -2.27
N GLY A 34 0.29 7.17 -1.04
CA GLY A 34 0.77 8.10 0.00
C GLY A 34 2.24 7.90 0.33
N TYR A 35 2.69 6.66 0.47
CA TYR A 35 4.09 6.38 0.78
C TYR A 35 5.02 6.72 -0.38
N GLN A 36 4.57 6.56 -1.62
CA GLN A 36 5.35 7.00 -2.77
C GLN A 36 5.53 8.52 -2.76
N VAL A 37 4.49 9.28 -2.40
CA VAL A 37 4.61 10.73 -2.25
C VAL A 37 5.60 11.08 -1.14
N TYR A 38 5.50 10.43 0.02
CA TYR A 38 6.45 10.68 1.10
C TYR A 38 7.88 10.37 0.68
N ALA A 39 8.10 9.23 0.02
CA ALA A 39 9.43 8.84 -0.43
C ALA A 39 10.05 9.90 -1.35
N ASN A 40 9.25 10.52 -2.21
CA ASN A 40 9.72 11.55 -3.13
C ASN A 40 10.01 12.90 -2.45
N HIS A 41 9.41 13.15 -1.29
CA HIS A 41 9.47 14.47 -0.65
C HIS A 41 10.31 14.53 0.62
N VAL A 42 10.87 13.40 1.08
CA VAL A 42 11.77 13.42 2.23
C VAL A 42 13.20 13.72 1.80
N GLY A 43 13.92 14.49 2.61
CA GLY A 43 15.29 14.88 2.31
C GLY A 43 16.34 13.86 2.75
N ASP A 44 16.03 13.03 3.73
CA ASP A 44 16.95 12.03 4.27
C ASP A 44 16.97 10.80 3.36
N LYS A 45 18.15 10.46 2.85
CA LYS A 45 18.30 9.34 1.92
C LYS A 45 18.01 8.00 2.58
N ASP A 46 18.42 7.84 3.84
CA ASP A 46 18.18 6.58 4.55
C ASP A 46 16.70 6.37 4.83
N LEU A 47 15.99 7.43 5.19
CA LEU A 47 14.55 7.38 5.39
C LEU A 47 13.84 7.08 4.07
N LYS A 48 14.26 7.70 2.98
CA LYS A 48 13.71 7.43 1.64
C LYS A 48 13.87 5.97 1.27
N GLU A 49 15.05 5.40 1.46
CA GLU A 49 15.31 4.00 1.16
C GLU A 49 14.50 3.07 2.05
N PHE A 50 14.32 3.42 3.32
CA PHE A 50 13.49 2.65 4.23
C PHE A 50 12.02 2.64 3.78
N ILE A 51 11.48 3.79 3.39
CA ILE A 51 10.10 3.88 2.88
C ILE A 51 9.94 3.03 1.61
N LYS A 52 10.88 3.12 0.69
CA LYS A 52 10.87 2.31 -0.54
C LYS A 52 10.90 0.81 -0.22
N ASP A 53 11.70 0.41 0.75
CA ASP A 53 11.79 -0.98 1.17
C ASP A 53 10.47 -1.47 1.76
N VAL A 54 9.82 -0.68 2.61
CA VAL A 54 8.50 -1.01 3.16
C VAL A 54 7.47 -1.20 2.04
N ILE A 55 7.49 -0.33 1.03
CA ILE A 55 6.59 -0.45 -0.13
C ILE A 55 6.79 -1.80 -0.81
N ILE A 56 8.03 -2.16 -1.11
CA ILE A 56 8.35 -3.36 -1.89
C ILE A 56 8.12 -4.62 -1.07
N THR A 57 8.55 -4.64 0.19
CA THR A 57 8.58 -5.88 0.98
C THR A 57 7.31 -6.15 1.76
N THR A 58 6.47 -5.14 1.98
CA THR A 58 5.30 -5.26 2.84
C THR A 58 4.01 -4.90 2.12
N ILE A 59 3.94 -3.72 1.52
CA ILE A 59 2.69 -3.20 0.98
C ILE A 59 2.32 -3.87 -0.34
N LYS A 60 3.23 -3.95 -1.28
CA LYS A 60 2.94 -4.56 -2.59
C LYS A 60 2.57 -6.04 -2.48
N PRO A 61 3.29 -6.86 -1.71
CA PRO A 61 2.89 -8.26 -1.53
C PRO A 61 1.52 -8.41 -0.85
N ALA A 62 1.20 -7.57 0.12
CA ALA A 62 -0.10 -7.60 0.78
C ALA A 62 -1.24 -7.25 -0.19
N ILE A 63 -1.04 -6.25 -1.04
CA ILE A 63 -2.01 -5.88 -2.07
C ILE A 63 -2.23 -7.05 -3.02
N LYS A 64 -1.17 -7.67 -3.48
CA LYS A 64 -1.27 -8.80 -4.40
C LYS A 64 -2.04 -9.96 -3.79
N GLU A 65 -1.77 -10.30 -2.54
CA GLU A 65 -2.45 -11.38 -1.85
C GLU A 65 -3.95 -11.10 -1.72
N MET A 66 -4.32 -9.88 -1.35
CA MET A 66 -5.72 -9.50 -1.23
C MET A 66 -6.43 -9.48 -2.58
N GLU A 67 -5.77 -9.01 -3.64
CA GLU A 67 -6.33 -9.05 -4.99
C GLU A 67 -6.59 -10.46 -5.46
N GLU A 68 -5.64 -11.36 -5.23
CA GLU A 68 -5.80 -12.76 -5.62
C GLU A 68 -6.98 -13.41 -4.88
N LEU A 69 -7.14 -13.10 -3.60
CA LEU A 69 -8.25 -13.62 -2.81
C LEU A 69 -9.60 -13.14 -3.35
N LEU A 70 -9.73 -11.85 -3.65
CA LEU A 70 -10.98 -11.32 -4.18
C LEU A 70 -11.29 -11.87 -5.57
N LEU A 71 -10.29 -11.93 -6.45
CA LEU A 71 -10.47 -12.45 -7.80
C LEU A 71 -10.85 -13.92 -7.79
N ALA A 72 -10.30 -14.70 -6.85
CA ALA A 72 -10.68 -16.11 -6.70
C ALA A 72 -12.14 -16.29 -6.27
N ASN A 73 -12.75 -15.24 -5.73
CA ASN A 73 -14.16 -15.23 -5.34
C ASN A 73 -15.03 -14.43 -6.32
N ASP A 74 -14.53 -14.17 -7.52
CA ASP A 74 -15.23 -13.44 -8.58
C ASP A 74 -15.63 -12.01 -8.18
N ILE A 75 -14.84 -11.38 -7.32
CA ILE A 75 -15.07 -10.01 -6.88
C ILE A 75 -14.18 -9.06 -7.67
N VAL A 76 -14.76 -7.99 -8.18
CA VAL A 76 -14.01 -6.94 -8.86
C VAL A 76 -13.15 -6.19 -7.83
N VAL A 77 -11.86 -6.06 -8.11
CA VAL A 77 -10.95 -5.36 -7.19
C VAL A 77 -11.02 -3.84 -7.38
N PRO A 78 -10.74 -3.05 -6.32
CA PRO A 78 -10.68 -1.60 -6.49
C PRO A 78 -9.54 -1.20 -7.43
N PRO A 79 -9.70 -0.09 -8.16
CA PRO A 79 -8.66 0.35 -9.08
C PRO A 79 -7.35 0.67 -8.37
N THR A 80 -6.23 0.40 -9.02
CA THR A 80 -4.91 0.72 -8.51
C THR A 80 -4.52 2.10 -9.01
N PRO A 81 -4.11 3.03 -8.12
CA PRO A 81 -3.56 4.31 -8.55
C PRO A 81 -2.35 4.10 -9.45
N ALA A 82 -2.14 5.01 -10.39
CA ALA A 82 -0.96 4.97 -11.22
C ALA A 82 0.29 5.05 -10.36
N GLU A 83 1.30 4.25 -10.70
CA GLU A 83 2.56 4.27 -9.98
C GLU A 83 3.25 5.61 -10.19
N ARG A 84 3.68 6.23 -9.09
CA ARG A 84 4.37 7.51 -9.16
C ARG A 84 5.83 7.29 -9.52
N PRO A 85 6.37 8.09 -10.45
CA PRO A 85 7.79 7.99 -10.77
C PRO A 85 8.63 8.43 -9.57
N GLU A 86 9.82 7.85 -9.45
CA GLU A 86 10.79 8.29 -8.46
C GLU A 86 11.34 9.64 -8.86
N VAL A 87 11.35 10.58 -7.93
CA VAL A 87 11.81 11.95 -8.17
C VAL A 87 13.00 12.22 -7.26
N ASP A 88 14.04 12.89 -7.81
CA ASP A 88 15.16 13.35 -7.01
C ASP A 88 14.70 14.51 -6.13
N ILE A 89 15.01 14.44 -4.83
CA ILE A 89 14.62 15.46 -3.86
C ILE A 89 15.16 16.84 -4.27
N GLU A 90 16.29 16.89 -4.96
CA GLU A 90 16.89 18.15 -5.41
C GLU A 90 16.01 18.88 -6.42
N GLN A 91 15.12 18.18 -7.10
CA GLN A 91 14.17 18.74 -8.06
C GLN A 91 12.92 19.29 -7.40
N ILE A 92 12.74 19.05 -6.10
CA ILE A 92 11.58 19.51 -5.35
C ILE A 92 11.93 20.76 -4.58
N PRO A 93 11.19 21.87 -4.74
CA PRO A 93 11.45 23.09 -3.96
C PRO A 93 11.45 22.80 -2.47
N VAL A 94 12.37 23.44 -1.75
CA VAL A 94 12.53 23.21 -0.31
C VAL A 94 11.22 23.38 0.46
N GLY A 95 10.40 24.34 0.08
CA GLY A 95 9.11 24.57 0.74
C GLY A 95 8.07 23.49 0.49
N ALA A 96 8.29 22.63 -0.51
CA ALA A 96 7.38 21.52 -0.84
C ALA A 96 7.86 20.19 -0.29
N ARG A 97 9.06 20.13 0.33
CA ARG A 97 9.58 18.89 0.91
C ARG A 97 8.92 18.62 2.25
N PHE A 98 8.73 17.33 2.52
CA PHE A 98 8.33 16.92 3.87
C PHE A 98 9.52 16.91 4.80
N GLN A 99 9.28 17.23 6.06
CA GLN A 99 10.29 17.02 7.09
C GLN A 99 10.45 15.52 7.32
N ASP A 100 11.66 15.11 7.70
CA ASP A 100 11.95 13.71 7.97
C ASP A 100 11.03 13.14 9.04
N ALA A 101 10.68 13.95 10.05
CA ALA A 101 9.73 13.56 11.09
C ALA A 101 8.35 13.25 10.54
N GLN A 102 7.91 13.94 9.48
CA GLN A 102 6.62 13.66 8.86
C GLN A 102 6.63 12.30 8.17
N GLY A 103 7.70 11.97 7.46
CA GLY A 103 7.85 10.68 6.83
C GLY A 103 7.93 9.54 7.84
N ALA A 104 8.68 9.73 8.90
CA ALA A 104 8.79 8.74 9.97
C ALA A 104 7.45 8.52 10.67
N TYR A 105 6.70 9.59 10.92
CA TYR A 105 5.38 9.49 11.54
C TYR A 105 4.40 8.72 10.66
N ALA A 106 4.46 8.90 9.36
CA ALA A 106 3.57 8.21 8.44
C ALA A 106 3.78 6.68 8.43
N LEU A 107 4.97 6.23 8.84
CA LEU A 107 5.28 4.81 8.93
C LEU A 107 4.87 4.18 10.28
N ALA A 108 4.53 4.98 11.25
CA ALA A 108 4.21 4.51 12.61
C ALA A 108 2.75 3.89 12.71
#